data_5b7bf6beb55d31070db6b68e58ac29f1
#
_entry.id   5b7bf6beb55d31070db6b68e58ac29f1
#
_cell.length_a   1.000
_cell.length_b   1.000
_cell.length_c   1.000
_cell.angle_alpha   90.00
_cell.angle_beta   90.00
_cell.angle_gamma   90.00
#
_symmetry.space_group_name_H-M   'P 1'
#
loop_
_entity.id
_entity.type
_entity.pdbx_description
1 polymer ?
#
loop_
_entity_poly.entity_id
_entity_poly.type
_entity_poly.pdbx_seq_one_letter_code
_entity_poly.pdbx_strand_id
1 'polypeptide(L)'
;MQSVLRSRRPKTEASAKPKAKKFPLLIYRRYHQVQRGMSLGLIALGIVLAVSAVLLRAIRPGAVSGDVWLLFWIGVVIVAFGLARFLLTWAISRTAYVQCTPRNVKIQTPFVPVVFSYKRITDSHPTNLRDVFPPEKQKGARRKMLEEMWGQTVIVVGLKGYPASKSFLRTMLGPYLLMPKGAGFVFLVEDWMGLSRQLSDYQEQWRARTSKSVPPAQRGFYGRH
;
A
#
# COMPACT_ATOMS: atom_id res chain seq x y z
N MET A 1 -19.28 -29.71 61.20
CA MET A 1 -19.73 -29.50 59.81
C MET A 1 -19.41 -28.06 59.37
N GLN A 2 -18.24 -27.86 58.78
CA GLN A 2 -17.85 -26.53 58.22
C GLN A 2 -17.81 -26.65 56.71
N SER A 3 -18.76 -26.00 56.05
CA SER A 3 -18.90 -25.90 54.59
C SER A 3 -17.91 -24.86 54.06
N VAL A 4 -16.88 -25.32 53.36
CA VAL A 4 -15.89 -24.51 52.65
C VAL A 4 -16.52 -23.83 51.45
N LEU A 5 -16.86 -22.56 51.59
CA LEU A 5 -17.25 -21.69 50.49
C LEU A 5 -16.03 -21.43 49.60
N ARG A 6 -15.86 -22.24 48.53
CA ARG A 6 -14.90 -21.97 47.43
C ARG A 6 -15.37 -20.76 46.66
N SER A 7 -14.83 -19.59 46.95
CA SER A 7 -14.93 -18.38 46.17
C SER A 7 -14.43 -18.64 44.72
N ARG A 8 -15.35 -18.78 43.77
CA ARG A 8 -15.05 -18.79 42.34
C ARG A 8 -14.53 -17.40 41.97
N ARG A 9 -13.20 -17.25 41.82
CA ARG A 9 -12.64 -16.08 41.16
C ARG A 9 -13.28 -15.94 39.77
N PRO A 10 -13.85 -14.78 39.43
CA PRO A 10 -14.33 -14.53 38.07
C PRO A 10 -13.15 -14.69 37.11
N LYS A 11 -13.28 -15.57 36.11
CA LYS A 11 -12.38 -15.63 34.97
C LYS A 11 -12.31 -14.21 34.40
N THR A 12 -11.17 -13.54 34.60
CA THR A 12 -10.85 -12.29 33.94
C THR A 12 -11.02 -12.54 32.45
N GLU A 13 -12.06 -11.98 31.86
CA GLU A 13 -12.27 -11.98 30.42
C GLU A 13 -10.97 -11.47 29.81
N ALA A 14 -10.27 -12.36 29.11
CA ALA A 14 -9.06 -12.01 28.38
C ALA A 14 -9.47 -10.87 27.44
N SER A 15 -9.07 -9.65 27.80
CA SER A 15 -9.31 -8.43 27.06
C SER A 15 -8.93 -8.70 25.61
N ALA A 16 -9.94 -8.90 24.77
CA ALA A 16 -9.76 -9.12 23.34
C ALA A 16 -8.99 -7.91 22.82
N LYS A 17 -7.71 -8.12 22.48
CA LYS A 17 -6.85 -7.08 21.93
C LYS A 17 -7.63 -6.43 20.77
N PRO A 18 -7.90 -5.11 20.81
CA PRO A 18 -8.66 -4.45 19.78
C PRO A 18 -7.99 -4.74 18.45
N LYS A 19 -8.71 -5.42 17.54
CA LYS A 19 -8.20 -5.72 16.20
C LYS A 19 -7.87 -4.36 15.54
N ALA A 20 -6.58 -4.08 15.34
CA ALA A 20 -6.15 -2.83 14.75
C ALA A 20 -6.83 -2.66 13.39
N LYS A 21 -7.52 -1.52 13.20
CA LYS A 21 -8.28 -1.20 11.98
C LYS A 21 -7.33 -1.16 10.79
N LYS A 22 -7.74 -1.74 9.68
CA LYS A 22 -7.03 -1.71 8.41
C LYS A 22 -7.61 -0.61 7.54
N PHE A 23 -6.75 0.23 6.98
CA PHE A 23 -7.13 1.33 6.10
C PHE A 23 -6.65 1.00 4.69
N PRO A 24 -7.56 0.67 3.75
CA PRO A 24 -7.19 0.34 2.38
C PRO A 24 -6.60 1.56 1.67
N LEU A 25 -5.53 1.34 0.93
CA LEU A 25 -4.85 2.38 0.15
C LEU A 25 -5.52 2.56 -1.21
N LEU A 26 -6.23 3.67 -1.40
CA LEU A 26 -6.99 3.98 -2.62
C LEU A 26 -6.10 4.10 -3.86
N ILE A 27 -4.86 4.53 -3.68
CA ILE A 27 -3.92 4.72 -4.78
C ILE A 27 -3.67 3.42 -5.57
N TYR A 28 -3.66 2.28 -4.91
CA TYR A 28 -3.50 0.98 -5.57
C TYR A 28 -4.78 0.52 -6.27
N ARG A 29 -5.95 0.86 -5.73
CA ARG A 29 -7.23 0.60 -6.41
C ARG A 29 -7.31 1.37 -7.72
N ARG A 30 -6.90 2.65 -7.69
CA ARG A 30 -6.86 3.49 -8.89
C ARG A 30 -5.82 3.00 -9.90
N TYR A 31 -4.65 2.63 -9.43
CA TYR A 31 -3.61 2.06 -10.27
C TYR A 31 -4.12 0.82 -11.04
N HIS A 32 -4.83 -0.08 -10.35
CA HIS A 32 -5.46 -1.23 -11.00
C HIS A 32 -6.50 -0.81 -12.05
N GLN A 33 -7.36 0.16 -11.77
CA GLN A 33 -8.37 0.64 -12.73
C GLN A 33 -7.73 1.17 -14.02
N VAL A 34 -6.68 1.99 -13.89
CA VAL A 34 -5.96 2.54 -15.05
C VAL A 34 -5.25 1.44 -15.84
N GLN A 35 -4.65 0.49 -15.15
CA GLN A 35 -3.91 -0.62 -15.78
C GLN A 35 -4.81 -1.71 -16.37
N ARG A 36 -6.05 -1.81 -15.93
CA ARG A 36 -7.03 -2.80 -16.40
C ARG A 36 -7.24 -2.72 -17.91
N GLY A 37 -7.41 -1.52 -18.45
CA GLY A 37 -7.61 -1.31 -19.89
C GLY A 37 -6.43 -1.82 -20.72
N MET A 38 -5.19 -1.55 -20.27
CA MET A 38 -3.97 -2.02 -20.93
C MET A 38 -3.83 -3.56 -20.89
N SER A 39 -4.15 -4.17 -19.76
CA SER A 39 -4.09 -5.63 -19.61
C SER A 39 -5.15 -6.32 -20.47
N LEU A 40 -6.38 -5.81 -20.52
CA LEU A 40 -7.44 -6.33 -21.37
C LEU A 40 -7.11 -6.13 -22.86
N GLY A 41 -6.49 -5.02 -23.25
CA GLY A 41 -6.01 -4.81 -24.62
C GLY A 41 -4.96 -5.82 -25.04
N LEU A 42 -4.01 -6.15 -24.16
CA LEU A 42 -3.02 -7.21 -24.45
C LEU A 42 -3.67 -8.59 -24.58
N ILE A 43 -4.61 -8.93 -23.74
CA ILE A 43 -5.35 -10.20 -23.80
C ILE A 43 -6.12 -10.29 -25.12
N ALA A 44 -6.86 -9.24 -25.48
CA ALA A 44 -7.61 -9.19 -26.74
C ALA A 44 -6.69 -9.33 -27.97
N LEU A 45 -5.56 -8.61 -27.98
CA LEU A 45 -4.57 -8.70 -29.05
C LEU A 45 -4.03 -10.12 -29.20
N GLY A 46 -3.65 -10.76 -28.08
CA GLY A 46 -3.12 -12.12 -28.09
C GLY A 46 -4.16 -13.14 -28.57
N ILE A 47 -5.44 -12.97 -28.19
CA ILE A 47 -6.55 -13.82 -28.68
C ILE A 47 -6.72 -13.65 -30.21
N VAL A 48 -6.72 -12.41 -30.71
CA VAL A 48 -6.86 -12.13 -32.15
C VAL A 48 -5.71 -12.81 -32.91
N LEU A 49 -4.47 -12.71 -32.43
CA LEU A 49 -3.32 -13.36 -33.06
C LEU A 49 -3.44 -14.89 -33.06
N ALA A 50 -3.83 -15.48 -31.94
CA ALA A 50 -4.00 -16.92 -31.85
C ALA A 50 -5.12 -17.45 -32.77
N VAL A 51 -6.28 -16.77 -32.78
CA VAL A 51 -7.41 -17.12 -33.64
C VAL A 51 -7.07 -16.93 -35.10
N SER A 52 -6.39 -15.85 -35.49
CA SER A 52 -5.95 -15.64 -36.88
C SER A 52 -4.99 -16.72 -37.36
N ALA A 53 -4.08 -17.21 -36.49
CA ALA A 53 -3.20 -18.33 -36.83
C ALA A 53 -3.97 -19.63 -37.09
N VAL A 54 -4.99 -19.91 -36.26
CA VAL A 54 -5.84 -21.12 -36.45
C VAL A 54 -6.65 -21.01 -37.76
N LEU A 55 -7.23 -19.85 -38.06
CA LEU A 55 -8.00 -19.62 -39.30
C LEU A 55 -7.12 -19.74 -40.54
N LEU A 56 -5.93 -19.14 -40.53
CA LEU A 56 -4.97 -19.28 -41.64
C LEU A 56 -4.61 -20.71 -41.92
N ARG A 57 -4.42 -21.53 -40.89
CA ARG A 57 -4.17 -22.94 -41.00
C ARG A 57 -5.36 -23.72 -41.59
N ALA A 58 -6.59 -23.35 -41.22
CA ALA A 58 -7.78 -24.00 -41.77
C ALA A 58 -8.03 -23.69 -43.25
N ILE A 59 -7.71 -22.43 -43.68
CA ILE A 59 -7.94 -21.99 -45.07
C ILE A 59 -6.83 -22.48 -46.02
N ARG A 60 -5.58 -22.64 -45.55
CA ARG A 60 -4.42 -23.04 -46.35
C ARG A 60 -3.64 -24.20 -45.72
N PRO A 61 -4.14 -25.42 -45.73
CA PRO A 61 -3.53 -26.54 -45.03
C PRO A 61 -2.13 -26.96 -45.56
N GLY A 62 -1.74 -26.49 -46.77
CA GLY A 62 -0.45 -26.81 -47.38
C GLY A 62 0.62 -25.71 -47.35
N ALA A 63 0.30 -24.50 -46.92
CA ALA A 63 1.24 -23.41 -46.92
C ALA A 63 1.85 -23.16 -45.51
N VAL A 64 3.16 -23.32 -45.42
CA VAL A 64 4.04 -22.83 -44.37
C VAL A 64 3.63 -23.22 -42.93
N SER A 65 3.95 -24.45 -42.55
CA SER A 65 3.61 -24.99 -41.21
C SER A 65 4.37 -24.37 -40.03
N GLY A 66 5.55 -23.77 -40.24
CA GLY A 66 6.40 -23.20 -39.18
C GLY A 66 5.95 -21.82 -38.69
N ASP A 67 5.69 -20.90 -39.60
CA ASP A 67 5.40 -19.50 -39.27
C ASP A 67 4.03 -19.32 -38.62
N VAL A 68 3.03 -20.13 -39.04
CA VAL A 68 1.68 -20.09 -38.45
C VAL A 68 1.70 -20.65 -37.03
N TRP A 69 2.52 -21.67 -36.74
CA TRP A 69 2.68 -22.21 -35.41
C TRP A 69 3.38 -21.22 -34.44
N LEU A 70 4.38 -20.53 -34.97
CA LEU A 70 5.07 -19.47 -34.22
C LEU A 70 4.11 -18.30 -33.87
N LEU A 71 3.27 -17.86 -34.83
CA LEU A 71 2.27 -16.84 -34.61
C LEU A 71 1.26 -17.24 -33.51
N PHE A 72 0.83 -18.49 -33.49
CA PHE A 72 -0.05 -19.02 -32.43
C PHE A 72 0.61 -18.94 -31.07
N TRP A 73 1.86 -19.39 -30.92
CA TRP A 73 2.58 -19.34 -29.66
C TRP A 73 2.85 -17.91 -29.17
N ILE A 74 3.17 -17.00 -30.07
CA ILE A 74 3.27 -15.55 -29.73
C ILE A 74 1.95 -15.06 -29.15
N GLY A 75 0.82 -15.37 -29.78
CA GLY A 75 -0.49 -15.03 -29.26
C GLY A 75 -0.75 -15.56 -27.84
N VAL A 76 -0.43 -16.84 -27.60
CA VAL A 76 -0.56 -17.49 -26.27
C VAL A 76 0.32 -16.81 -25.23
N VAL A 77 1.57 -16.49 -25.55
CA VAL A 77 2.49 -15.80 -24.62
C VAL A 77 1.96 -14.40 -24.26
N ILE A 78 1.44 -13.65 -25.24
CA ILE A 78 0.85 -12.33 -25.01
C ILE A 78 -0.38 -12.42 -24.08
N VAL A 79 -1.26 -13.41 -24.30
CA VAL A 79 -2.42 -13.67 -23.43
C VAL A 79 -1.95 -14.00 -22.01
N ALA A 80 -1.02 -14.91 -21.86
CA ALA A 80 -0.49 -15.32 -20.55
C ALA A 80 0.14 -14.13 -19.80
N PHE A 81 0.91 -13.31 -20.48
CA PHE A 81 1.49 -12.08 -19.91
C PHE A 81 0.42 -11.06 -19.52
N GLY A 82 -0.57 -10.82 -20.38
CA GLY A 82 -1.71 -9.94 -20.09
C GLY A 82 -2.50 -10.40 -18.86
N LEU A 83 -2.75 -11.70 -18.74
CA LEU A 83 -3.47 -12.30 -17.61
C LEU A 83 -2.64 -12.25 -16.33
N ALA A 84 -1.37 -12.59 -16.37
CA ALA A 84 -0.46 -12.51 -15.22
C ALA A 84 -0.40 -11.07 -14.66
N ARG A 85 -0.27 -10.08 -15.55
CA ARG A 85 -0.29 -8.66 -15.19
C ARG A 85 -1.64 -8.23 -14.59
N PHE A 86 -2.75 -8.67 -15.15
CA PHE A 86 -4.09 -8.38 -14.64
C PHE A 86 -4.27 -8.95 -13.22
N LEU A 87 -3.94 -10.21 -13.00
CA LEU A 87 -4.05 -10.88 -11.70
C LEU A 87 -3.13 -10.24 -10.66
N LEU A 88 -1.90 -9.87 -11.05
CA LEU A 88 -0.96 -9.20 -10.15
C LEU A 88 -1.49 -7.84 -9.68
N THR A 89 -1.95 -7.00 -10.60
CA THR A 89 -2.49 -5.68 -10.25
C THR A 89 -3.77 -5.78 -9.43
N TRP A 90 -4.61 -6.77 -9.69
CA TRP A 90 -5.81 -7.06 -8.91
C TRP A 90 -5.47 -7.49 -7.48
N ALA A 91 -4.52 -8.42 -7.31
CA ALA A 91 -4.06 -8.86 -6.00
C ALA A 91 -3.47 -7.70 -5.18
N ILE A 92 -2.64 -6.84 -5.81
CA ILE A 92 -2.06 -5.66 -5.18
C ILE A 92 -3.16 -4.70 -4.68
N SER A 93 -4.18 -4.46 -5.50
CA SER A 93 -5.25 -3.53 -5.16
C SER A 93 -6.09 -3.97 -3.95
N ARG A 94 -6.19 -5.27 -3.69
CA ARG A 94 -6.96 -5.84 -2.57
C ARG A 94 -6.15 -6.03 -1.29
N THR A 95 -4.84 -6.22 -1.40
CA THR A 95 -3.98 -6.54 -0.25
C THR A 95 -3.25 -5.34 0.33
N ALA A 96 -3.26 -4.20 -0.37
CA ALA A 96 -2.56 -3.01 0.09
C ALA A 96 -3.37 -2.22 1.13
N TYR A 97 -2.85 -2.13 2.36
CA TYR A 97 -3.47 -1.37 3.44
C TYR A 97 -2.42 -0.80 4.41
N VAL A 98 -2.82 0.24 5.13
CA VAL A 98 -2.08 0.76 6.29
C VAL A 98 -2.78 0.31 7.56
N GLN A 99 -2.02 -0.06 8.56
CA GLN A 99 -2.50 -0.46 9.87
C GLN A 99 -1.64 0.18 10.95
N CYS A 100 -2.27 0.92 11.85
CA CYS A 100 -1.63 1.43 13.04
C CYS A 100 -1.77 0.41 14.16
N THR A 101 -0.65 0.08 14.80
CA THR A 101 -0.62 -0.79 15.97
C THR A 101 -0.04 -0.02 17.16
N PRO A 102 -0.22 -0.43 18.41
CA PRO A 102 0.31 0.29 19.57
C PRO A 102 1.84 0.43 19.60
N ARG A 103 2.58 -0.33 18.78
CA ARG A 103 4.06 -0.31 18.74
C ARG A 103 4.62 0.31 17.47
N ASN A 104 3.92 0.17 16.35
CA ASN A 104 4.42 0.58 15.04
C ASN A 104 3.29 0.83 14.04
N VAL A 105 3.63 1.49 12.95
CA VAL A 105 2.78 1.62 11.77
C VAL A 105 3.25 0.59 10.74
N LYS A 106 2.32 -0.20 10.22
CA LYS A 106 2.58 -1.22 9.21
C LYS A 106 1.90 -0.83 7.90
N ILE A 107 2.69 -0.71 6.85
CA ILE A 107 2.21 -0.61 5.47
C ILE A 107 2.31 -2.02 4.89
N GLN A 108 1.17 -2.64 4.66
CA GLN A 108 1.13 -3.95 4.02
C GLN A 108 0.98 -3.77 2.53
N THR A 109 1.93 -4.32 1.78
CA THR A 109 1.83 -4.50 0.34
C THR A 109 2.01 -5.99 0.03
N PRO A 110 1.63 -6.47 -1.15
CA PRO A 110 1.77 -7.90 -1.47
C PRO A 110 3.23 -8.35 -1.54
N PHE A 111 4.17 -7.43 -1.83
CA PHE A 111 5.58 -7.78 -1.99
C PHE A 111 6.34 -7.76 -0.68
N VAL A 112 6.27 -6.64 0.06
CA VAL A 112 7.05 -6.46 1.29
C VAL A 112 6.26 -5.63 2.29
N PRO A 113 6.05 -6.12 3.53
CA PRO A 113 5.50 -5.29 4.59
C PRO A 113 6.56 -4.29 5.05
N VAL A 114 6.22 -3.00 5.02
CA VAL A 114 7.07 -1.95 5.55
C VAL A 114 6.57 -1.55 6.93
N VAL A 115 7.44 -1.64 7.93
CA VAL A 115 7.10 -1.35 9.31
C VAL A 115 8.03 -0.24 9.83
N PHE A 116 7.44 0.77 10.48
CA PHE A 116 8.21 1.83 11.12
C PHE A 116 7.63 2.23 12.47
N SER A 117 8.51 2.62 13.38
CA SER A 117 8.15 3.02 14.75
C SER A 117 7.69 4.47 14.79
N TYR A 118 6.81 4.79 15.75
CA TYR A 118 6.38 6.16 16.07
C TYR A 118 7.55 7.10 16.43
N LYS A 119 8.68 6.57 16.93
CA LYS A 119 9.91 7.34 17.17
C LYS A 119 10.43 8.05 15.91
N ARG A 120 10.20 7.47 14.75
CA ARG A 120 10.67 8.03 13.46
C ARG A 120 9.73 9.09 12.90
N ILE A 121 8.51 9.19 13.40
CA ILE A 121 7.54 10.17 12.94
C ILE A 121 7.91 11.54 13.49
N THR A 122 8.16 12.47 12.60
CA THR A 122 8.45 13.87 12.94
C THR A 122 7.15 14.66 13.03
N ASP A 123 6.30 14.47 12.02
CA ASP A 123 5.06 15.21 11.83
C ASP A 123 4.01 14.35 11.13
N SER A 124 2.74 14.62 11.39
CA SER A 124 1.63 13.99 10.67
C SER A 124 0.47 14.99 10.57
N HIS A 125 0.07 15.31 9.34
CA HIS A 125 -1.01 16.25 9.09
C HIS A 125 -1.83 15.86 7.86
N PRO A 126 -3.13 16.16 7.84
CA PRO A 126 -3.95 16.06 6.65
C PRO A 126 -3.63 17.22 5.71
N THR A 127 -3.60 16.95 4.41
CA THR A 127 -3.44 17.96 3.35
C THR A 127 -4.13 17.49 2.08
N ASN A 128 -4.25 18.35 1.07
CA ASN A 128 -4.76 17.95 -0.23
C ASN A 128 -3.70 17.22 -1.04
N LEU A 129 -4.11 16.20 -1.78
CA LEU A 129 -3.20 15.49 -2.68
C LEU A 129 -2.53 16.41 -3.70
N ARG A 130 -3.24 17.48 -4.13
CA ARG A 130 -2.76 18.50 -5.05
C ARG A 130 -1.54 19.26 -4.51
N ASP A 131 -1.50 19.51 -3.21
CA ASP A 131 -0.39 20.25 -2.57
C ASP A 131 0.87 19.39 -2.50
N VAL A 132 0.69 18.07 -2.30
CA VAL A 132 1.81 17.12 -2.26
C VAL A 132 2.33 16.82 -3.68
N PHE A 133 1.42 16.64 -4.64
CA PHE A 133 1.72 16.33 -6.04
C PHE A 133 1.10 17.40 -6.99
N PRO A 134 1.71 18.59 -7.11
CA PRO A 134 1.19 19.65 -7.95
C PRO A 134 1.00 19.19 -9.40
N PRO A 135 -0.14 19.50 -10.05
CA PRO A 135 -0.46 19.05 -11.41
C PRO A 135 0.54 19.54 -12.46
N GLU A 136 1.14 20.71 -12.26
CA GLU A 136 2.13 21.28 -13.18
C GLU A 136 3.42 20.43 -13.25
N LYS A 137 3.74 19.74 -12.16
CA LYS A 137 4.94 18.87 -12.04
C LYS A 137 4.70 17.44 -12.48
N GLN A 138 3.45 17.06 -12.76
CA GLN A 138 3.09 15.71 -13.20
C GLN A 138 2.89 15.69 -14.71
N LYS A 139 3.49 14.70 -15.40
CA LYS A 139 3.41 14.55 -16.86
C LYS A 139 2.85 13.18 -17.26
N GLY A 140 2.21 13.12 -18.43
CA GLY A 140 1.77 11.87 -19.06
C GLY A 140 0.86 10.99 -18.18
N ALA A 141 1.11 9.70 -18.15
CA ALA A 141 0.31 8.71 -17.42
C ALA A 141 0.19 9.00 -15.92
N ARG A 142 1.21 9.65 -15.32
CA ARG A 142 1.21 10.02 -13.91
C ARG A 142 0.19 11.11 -13.60
N ARG A 143 0.09 12.12 -14.46
CA ARG A 143 -0.92 13.17 -14.37
C ARG A 143 -2.33 12.58 -14.46
N LYS A 144 -2.58 11.77 -15.50
CA LYS A 144 -3.87 11.09 -15.72
C LYS A 144 -4.29 10.21 -14.56
N MET A 145 -3.34 9.55 -13.91
CA MET A 145 -3.60 8.70 -12.73
C MET A 145 -4.04 9.52 -11.51
N LEU A 146 -3.41 10.68 -11.27
CA LEU A 146 -3.67 11.52 -10.09
C LEU A 146 -4.86 12.48 -10.27
N GLU A 147 -5.24 12.79 -11.53
CA GLU A 147 -6.21 13.83 -11.89
C GLU A 147 -7.54 13.71 -11.15
N GLU A 148 -8.10 12.51 -11.08
CA GLU A 148 -9.37 12.26 -10.39
C GLU A 148 -9.25 12.29 -8.85
N MET A 149 -8.02 12.25 -8.32
CA MET A 149 -7.77 12.17 -6.88
C MET A 149 -7.27 13.49 -6.28
N TRP A 150 -6.99 14.52 -7.09
CA TRP A 150 -6.45 15.80 -6.59
C TRP A 150 -7.33 16.52 -5.59
N GLY A 151 -8.64 16.29 -5.61
CA GLY A 151 -9.58 16.83 -4.61
C GLY A 151 -9.65 16.05 -3.30
N GLN A 152 -8.90 14.94 -3.18
CA GLN A 152 -8.97 14.10 -2.00
C GLN A 152 -7.94 14.50 -0.93
N THR A 153 -8.37 14.36 0.33
CA THR A 153 -7.50 14.59 1.48
C THR A 153 -6.60 13.37 1.71
N VAL A 154 -5.32 13.62 1.90
CA VAL A 154 -4.30 12.63 2.23
C VAL A 154 -3.69 12.92 3.58
N ILE A 155 -3.17 11.89 4.23
CA ILE A 155 -2.36 12.06 5.42
C ILE A 155 -0.89 11.97 5.02
N VAL A 156 -0.19 13.05 5.27
CA VAL A 156 1.26 13.12 5.12
C VAL A 156 1.90 12.80 6.45
N VAL A 157 2.81 11.82 6.45
CA VAL A 157 3.57 11.40 7.62
C VAL A 157 5.05 11.65 7.34
N GLY A 158 5.57 12.72 7.93
CA GLY A 158 6.99 13.05 7.88
C GLY A 158 7.82 12.12 8.76
N LEU A 159 8.97 11.70 8.27
CA LEU A 159 9.89 10.81 8.98
C LEU A 159 11.26 11.45 9.13
N LYS A 160 11.97 11.13 10.23
CA LYS A 160 13.40 11.48 10.40
C LYS A 160 14.30 10.80 9.36
N GLY A 161 13.85 9.68 8.80
CA GLY A 161 14.53 8.90 7.77
C GLY A 161 13.73 7.68 7.40
N TYR A 162 13.90 7.20 6.17
CA TYR A 162 13.22 6.00 5.70
C TYR A 162 13.69 4.73 6.44
N PRO A 163 12.83 3.72 6.62
CA PRO A 163 13.22 2.44 7.24
C PRO A 163 14.14 1.60 6.34
N ALA A 164 14.16 1.87 5.04
CA ALA A 164 14.99 1.23 4.03
C ALA A 164 15.44 2.26 2.98
N SER A 165 16.25 1.86 2.00
CA SER A 165 16.70 2.79 0.95
C SER A 165 15.51 3.36 0.16
N LYS A 166 15.56 4.64 -0.19
CA LYS A 166 14.49 5.32 -0.93
C LYS A 166 14.20 4.65 -2.28
N SER A 167 15.25 4.17 -2.96
CA SER A 167 15.12 3.46 -4.23
C SER A 167 14.35 2.14 -4.07
N PHE A 168 14.69 1.34 -3.06
CA PHE A 168 13.98 0.11 -2.74
C PHE A 168 12.51 0.37 -2.43
N LEU A 169 12.22 1.34 -1.56
CA LEU A 169 10.84 1.71 -1.21
C LEU A 169 10.06 2.21 -2.43
N ARG A 170 10.70 2.97 -3.32
CA ARG A 170 10.07 3.47 -4.56
C ARG A 170 9.69 2.33 -5.51
N THR A 171 10.52 1.29 -5.59
CA THR A 171 10.24 0.11 -6.42
C THR A 171 9.13 -0.75 -5.82
N MET A 172 9.14 -0.96 -4.49
CA MET A 172 8.20 -1.85 -3.80
C MET A 172 6.85 -1.20 -3.49
N LEU A 173 6.84 0.06 -3.06
CA LEU A 173 5.63 0.80 -2.69
C LEU A 173 5.11 1.69 -3.82
N GLY A 174 5.90 1.88 -4.87
CA GLY A 174 5.62 2.84 -5.92
C GLY A 174 5.91 4.30 -5.51
N PRO A 175 5.98 5.19 -6.50
CA PRO A 175 6.41 6.58 -6.29
C PRO A 175 5.36 7.45 -5.59
N TYR A 176 4.11 7.01 -5.51
CA TYR A 176 2.98 7.83 -5.03
C TYR A 176 2.75 7.76 -3.52
N LEU A 177 3.33 6.76 -2.86
CA LEU A 177 3.30 6.64 -1.39
C LEU A 177 4.45 7.39 -0.72
N LEU A 178 5.45 7.83 -1.49
CA LEU A 178 6.62 8.53 -0.97
C LEU A 178 6.47 10.04 -1.19
N MET A 179 6.84 10.81 -0.18
CA MET A 179 6.90 12.26 -0.33
C MET A 179 7.90 12.65 -1.42
N PRO A 180 7.55 13.59 -2.32
CA PRO A 180 8.47 14.09 -3.34
C PRO A 180 9.65 14.84 -2.71
N LYS A 181 9.39 15.63 -1.66
CA LYS A 181 10.40 16.38 -0.90
C LYS A 181 10.54 15.79 0.51
N GLY A 182 11.76 15.54 0.96
CA GLY A 182 12.02 15.00 2.30
C GLY A 182 11.82 13.49 2.43
N ALA A 183 11.82 13.00 3.66
CA ALA A 183 11.53 11.62 4.02
C ALA A 183 10.13 11.53 4.62
N GLY A 184 9.26 10.71 4.05
CA GLY A 184 7.90 10.54 4.55
C GLY A 184 7.02 9.72 3.61
N PHE A 185 5.84 9.39 4.13
CA PHE A 185 4.82 8.66 3.40
C PHE A 185 3.57 9.50 3.21
N VAL A 186 2.85 9.26 2.12
CA VAL A 186 1.58 9.88 1.76
C VAL A 186 0.52 8.80 1.71
N PHE A 187 -0.47 8.87 2.61
CA PHE A 187 -1.54 7.89 2.69
C PHE A 187 -2.84 8.45 2.16
N LEU A 188 -3.26 7.93 1.02
CA LEU A 188 -4.57 8.19 0.45
C LEU A 188 -5.51 7.05 0.84
N VAL A 189 -6.41 7.31 1.78
CA VAL A 189 -7.37 6.34 2.34
C VAL A 189 -8.78 6.94 2.38
N GLU A 190 -9.82 6.11 2.37
CA GLU A 190 -11.22 6.58 2.46
C GLU A 190 -11.50 7.25 3.81
N ASP A 191 -11.11 6.58 4.90
CA ASP A 191 -11.29 7.09 6.26
C ASP A 191 -10.00 7.75 6.77
N TRP A 192 -9.66 8.90 6.19
CA TRP A 192 -8.47 9.65 6.58
C TRP A 192 -8.58 10.21 8.00
N MET A 193 -9.79 10.60 8.46
CA MET A 193 -10.00 11.07 9.83
C MET A 193 -9.73 9.95 10.85
N GLY A 194 -10.25 8.75 10.59
CA GLY A 194 -10.01 7.58 11.44
C GLY A 194 -8.53 7.21 11.50
N LEU A 195 -7.82 7.25 10.37
CA LEU A 195 -6.38 7.00 10.32
C LEU A 195 -5.60 8.09 11.10
N SER A 196 -5.94 9.37 10.90
CA SER A 196 -5.29 10.50 11.59
C SER A 196 -5.44 10.40 13.11
N ARG A 197 -6.65 10.18 13.59
CA ARG A 197 -6.93 9.98 15.04
C ARG A 197 -6.13 8.82 15.60
N GLN A 198 -6.21 7.66 14.96
CA GLN A 198 -5.52 6.46 15.43
C GLN A 198 -3.99 6.63 15.44
N LEU A 199 -3.45 7.36 14.46
CA LEU A 199 -2.03 7.68 14.40
C LEU A 199 -1.61 8.59 15.55
N SER A 200 -2.38 9.66 15.83
CA SER A 200 -2.14 10.60 16.92
C SER A 200 -2.25 9.90 18.27
N ASP A 201 -3.32 9.14 18.51
CA ASP A 201 -3.55 8.40 19.76
C ASP A 201 -2.38 7.46 20.09
N TYR A 202 -1.93 6.67 19.10
CA TYR A 202 -0.81 5.76 19.33
C TYR A 202 0.53 6.48 19.45
N GLN A 203 0.72 7.61 18.78
CA GLN A 203 1.91 8.44 18.92
C GLN A 203 1.99 9.03 20.33
N GLU A 204 0.88 9.52 20.87
CA GLU A 204 0.78 10.04 22.25
C GLU A 204 1.03 8.94 23.28
N GLN A 205 0.38 7.79 23.11
CA GLN A 205 0.61 6.63 23.96
C GLN A 205 2.09 6.20 23.96
N TRP A 206 2.72 6.22 22.78
CA TRP A 206 4.14 5.91 22.67
C TRP A 206 5.00 6.93 23.40
N ARG A 207 4.73 8.25 23.26
CA ARG A 207 5.43 9.32 23.98
C ARG A 207 5.28 9.15 25.50
N ALA A 208 4.06 8.90 25.98
CA ALA A 208 3.78 8.69 27.39
C ALA A 208 4.52 7.49 28.01
N ARG A 209 4.63 6.40 27.24
CA ARG A 209 5.42 5.21 27.67
C ARG A 209 6.91 5.51 27.76
N THR A 210 7.43 6.24 26.76
CA THR A 210 8.88 6.56 26.69
C THR A 210 9.26 7.57 27.77
N SER A 211 8.38 8.53 28.09
CA SER A 211 8.64 9.51 29.15
C SER A 211 8.64 8.88 30.56
N LYS A 212 7.83 7.83 30.78
CA LYS A 212 7.80 7.08 32.05
C LYS A 212 9.02 6.16 32.24
N SER A 213 9.67 5.76 31.17
CA SER A 213 10.85 4.88 31.22
C SER A 213 12.16 5.60 31.48
N VAL A 214 12.18 6.95 31.50
CA VAL A 214 13.38 7.73 31.86
C VAL A 214 13.43 7.87 33.38
N PRO A 215 14.44 7.32 34.07
CA PRO A 215 14.60 7.45 35.52
C PRO A 215 14.65 8.93 35.93
N PRO A 216 14.07 9.30 37.09
CA PRO A 216 14.01 10.70 37.55
C PRO A 216 15.39 11.37 37.73
N ALA A 217 16.45 10.59 37.91
CA ALA A 217 17.82 11.09 38.07
C ALA A 217 18.41 11.84 36.86
N GLN A 218 17.88 11.64 35.65
CA GLN A 218 18.39 12.33 34.44
C GLN A 218 17.63 13.60 34.07
N ARG A 219 16.55 13.95 34.76
CA ARG A 219 15.79 15.19 34.46
C ARG A 219 16.47 16.47 34.96
N GLY A 220 17.46 16.38 35.80
CA GLY A 220 18.09 17.54 36.45
C GLY A 220 19.31 18.15 35.74
N PHE A 221 19.84 17.51 34.68
CA PHE A 221 21.14 17.92 34.13
C PHE A 221 21.06 18.81 32.87
N TYR A 222 19.90 19.05 32.28
CA TYR A 222 19.76 19.85 31.04
C TYR A 222 19.15 21.25 31.26
N GLY A 223 19.16 21.76 32.47
CA GLY A 223 18.54 23.03 32.80
C GLY A 223 19.47 24.09 33.41
N ARG A 224 20.71 24.24 32.91
CA ARG A 224 21.54 25.44 33.16
C ARG A 224 22.67 25.51 32.13
N HIS A 225 22.38 26.21 31.08
CA HIS A 225 23.35 27.11 30.41
C HIS A 225 22.55 28.13 29.63
#